data_dc58284e7b11bb5fb4f9a5cd44361c3c
#
_entry.id   dc58284e7b11bb5fb4f9a5cd44361c3c
#
_cell.length_a   1.000
_cell.length_b   1.000
_cell.length_c   1.000
_cell.angle_alpha   90.00
_cell.angle_beta   90.00
_cell.angle_gamma   90.00
#
_symmetry.space_group_name_H-M   'P 1'
#
loop_
_entity.id
_entity.type
_entity.pdbx_description
1 polymer ?
#
loop_
_entity_poly.entity_id
_entity_poly.type
_entity_poly.pdbx_seq_one_letter_code
_entity_poly.pdbx_strand_id
1 'polypeptide(L)'
;MSNKQDYRSNELIDRLPKHLKQFIKPQNYEDYSPINQAVWRYVMRRLLNYLTEVAHSSYLTGLEKTGVSIQEIPNMYGMNRILKEIGWAAVAVDGFIPPNAFMEFQAYKVLVIASDIRQLENIEYTPAPDIIHESAGHAPIIANPDYAEYLRRLGDIGSKAILSKHDMDLYEAVRKLSILKEAEGSNDKEIKTIELEIHKLQNMKVELSEMAQMRNLQWWTVEYGLIGDLNKPKIYGAGLLSSIGESISCLKSDVKKIPYTIAAAQQPFDVTKPQPQLYVASSFPHLMEVLEEFADTLSLRKGGKEGIQKLIESQMVGSIELTTGLQVSGKFSRILLDENNKVVFYQTKGSSALAYREKELIGHGISYHKNGISSPLGKLKNIKLAIEDMGPNDLKIYNFHDGKWLSFEFESGIKVEGLNITGIRNAQGKLILIRLKDCTITYKGEYLFLPEDGIYDMIVGKDIVSAFAGAADSNSFPNLYGESSTLTIKPTKNKDVIKLEKYYGSIRKYRNESTDDPEFLENLFKKLTVQYPAEWLLLLEIMEVANKPSLIQSIHDYLEKLIVLYPKLNSLISDGIKIIKD
;
A
#
# COMPACT_ATOMS: atom_id res chain seq x y z
N MET A 1 -30.88 0.02 -17.30
CA MET A 1 -30.24 1.25 -16.77
C MET A 1 -29.19 0.78 -15.79
N SER A 2 -27.91 0.81 -16.14
CA SER A 2 -26.82 0.34 -15.30
C SER A 2 -26.71 1.29 -14.10
N ASN A 3 -26.98 0.80 -12.91
CA ASN A 3 -26.63 1.45 -11.66
C ASN A 3 -25.09 1.56 -11.63
N LYS A 4 -24.57 2.68 -12.13
CA LYS A 4 -23.22 3.11 -11.76
C LYS A 4 -23.27 3.34 -10.26
N GLN A 5 -22.80 2.37 -9.47
CA GLN A 5 -22.63 2.54 -8.04
C GLN A 5 -21.76 3.78 -7.84
N ASP A 6 -22.34 4.79 -7.21
CA ASP A 6 -21.66 6.06 -7.00
C ASP A 6 -20.70 5.88 -5.83
N TYR A 7 -19.41 5.63 -6.13
CA TYR A 7 -18.33 5.57 -5.14
C TYR A 7 -18.14 6.88 -4.37
N ARG A 8 -18.76 7.96 -4.80
CA ARG A 8 -18.67 9.31 -4.21
C ARG A 8 -19.39 9.46 -2.89
N SER A 9 -19.87 8.37 -2.27
CA SER A 9 -20.52 8.43 -0.96
C SER A 9 -19.59 8.81 0.20
N ASN A 10 -18.26 8.87 -0.04
CA ASN A 10 -17.25 9.21 0.96
C ASN A 10 -16.28 10.26 0.41
N GLU A 11 -16.26 11.44 1.05
CA GLU A 11 -15.46 12.60 0.64
C GLU A 11 -13.95 12.35 0.63
N LEU A 12 -13.46 11.35 1.38
CA LEU A 12 -12.04 10.98 1.37
C LEU A 12 -11.61 10.47 -0.01
N ILE A 13 -12.49 9.74 -0.70
CA ILE A 13 -12.21 9.24 -2.05
C ILE A 13 -12.12 10.41 -3.05
N ASP A 14 -12.97 11.43 -2.90
CA ASP A 14 -12.92 12.61 -3.77
C ASP A 14 -11.63 13.43 -3.59
N ARG A 15 -11.04 13.40 -2.40
CA ARG A 15 -9.78 14.10 -2.08
C ARG A 15 -8.52 13.38 -2.55
N LEU A 16 -8.62 12.11 -2.96
CA LEU A 16 -7.47 11.38 -3.45
C LEU A 16 -6.83 12.06 -4.67
N PRO A 17 -5.48 12.08 -4.76
CA PRO A 17 -4.77 12.54 -5.93
C PRO A 17 -5.14 11.74 -7.19
N LYS A 18 -4.95 12.35 -8.36
CA LYS A 18 -5.28 11.69 -9.64
C LYS A 18 -4.50 10.40 -9.88
N HIS A 19 -3.23 10.38 -9.49
CA HIS A 19 -2.37 9.21 -9.64
C HIS A 19 -2.79 8.02 -8.77
N LEU A 20 -3.57 8.23 -7.71
CA LEU A 20 -4.19 7.14 -6.94
C LEU A 20 -5.54 6.71 -7.53
N LYS A 21 -6.35 7.67 -7.98
CA LYS A 21 -7.69 7.38 -8.54
C LYS A 21 -7.66 6.41 -9.72
N GLN A 22 -6.56 6.35 -10.47
CA GLN A 22 -6.41 5.41 -11.59
C GLN A 22 -6.46 3.93 -11.18
N PHE A 23 -6.13 3.60 -9.93
CA PHE A 23 -6.16 2.23 -9.43
C PHE A 23 -7.55 1.80 -8.96
N ILE A 24 -8.48 2.73 -8.75
CA ILE A 24 -9.81 2.44 -8.24
C ILE A 24 -10.66 1.80 -9.34
N LYS A 25 -11.25 0.67 -9.03
CA LYS A 25 -12.18 -0.07 -9.89
C LYS A 25 -13.56 -0.20 -9.25
N PRO A 26 -14.62 -0.32 -10.05
CA PRO A 26 -15.91 -0.67 -9.52
C PRO A 26 -15.91 -2.11 -9.00
N GLN A 27 -16.46 -2.34 -7.82
CA GLN A 27 -16.81 -3.68 -7.40
C GLN A 27 -18.04 -4.14 -8.17
N ASN A 28 -17.88 -5.15 -9.03
CA ASN A 28 -19.01 -5.77 -9.72
C ASN A 28 -19.62 -6.85 -8.82
N TYR A 29 -20.48 -6.46 -7.91
CA TYR A 29 -21.04 -7.36 -6.88
C TYR A 29 -21.74 -8.58 -7.48
N GLU A 30 -22.37 -8.44 -8.65
CA GLU A 30 -23.04 -9.51 -9.39
C GLU A 30 -22.09 -10.58 -9.93
N ASP A 31 -20.78 -10.32 -9.95
CA ASP A 31 -19.79 -11.29 -10.39
C ASP A 31 -19.51 -12.36 -9.33
N TYR A 32 -19.83 -12.09 -8.05
CA TYR A 32 -19.69 -13.08 -7.00
C TYR A 32 -20.73 -14.18 -7.15
N SER A 33 -20.24 -15.39 -7.42
CA SER A 33 -21.11 -16.55 -7.56
C SER A 33 -21.71 -16.98 -6.20
N PRO A 34 -22.79 -17.76 -6.21
CA PRO A 34 -23.29 -18.37 -4.99
C PRO A 34 -22.28 -19.25 -4.24
N ILE A 35 -21.29 -19.84 -4.95
CA ILE A 35 -20.16 -20.56 -4.35
C ILE A 35 -19.27 -19.58 -3.60
N ASN A 36 -18.93 -18.43 -4.18
CA ASN A 36 -18.12 -17.39 -3.53
C ASN A 36 -18.78 -16.92 -2.22
N GLN A 37 -20.10 -16.74 -2.22
CA GLN A 37 -20.86 -16.37 -1.03
C GLN A 37 -20.82 -17.47 0.04
N ALA A 38 -20.86 -18.73 -0.33
CA ALA A 38 -20.74 -19.86 0.60
C ALA A 38 -19.30 -19.97 1.18
N VAL A 39 -18.29 -19.74 0.35
CA VAL A 39 -16.87 -19.67 0.80
C VAL A 39 -16.69 -18.56 1.82
N TRP A 40 -17.17 -17.35 1.52
CA TRP A 40 -17.17 -16.22 2.48
C TRP A 40 -17.78 -16.61 3.80
N ARG A 41 -19.01 -17.11 3.75
CA ARG A 41 -19.80 -17.44 4.93
C ARG A 41 -19.13 -18.51 5.79
N TYR A 42 -18.61 -19.56 5.17
CA TYR A 42 -17.89 -20.62 5.86
C TYR A 42 -16.62 -20.08 6.55
N VAL A 43 -15.78 -19.33 5.83
CA VAL A 43 -14.54 -18.78 6.37
C VAL A 43 -14.83 -17.83 7.54
N MET A 44 -15.78 -16.91 7.36
CA MET A 44 -16.14 -15.94 8.39
C MET A 44 -16.66 -16.60 9.67
N ARG A 45 -17.54 -17.57 9.55
CA ARG A 45 -18.08 -18.30 10.72
C ARG A 45 -16.98 -19.09 11.45
N ARG A 46 -16.12 -19.76 10.70
CA ARG A 46 -15.00 -20.51 11.27
C ARG A 46 -14.00 -19.61 11.98
N LEU A 47 -13.64 -18.49 11.37
CA LEU A 47 -12.75 -17.51 11.98
C LEU A 47 -13.36 -16.91 13.24
N LEU A 48 -14.62 -16.52 13.20
CA LEU A 48 -15.29 -15.88 14.34
C LEU A 48 -15.34 -16.79 15.55
N ASN A 49 -15.69 -18.06 15.38
CA ASN A 49 -15.72 -19.03 16.46
C ASN A 49 -14.38 -19.08 17.21
N TYR A 50 -13.25 -19.11 16.49
CA TYR A 50 -11.92 -19.15 17.10
C TYR A 50 -11.44 -17.78 17.60
N LEU A 51 -11.60 -16.73 16.81
CA LEU A 51 -11.06 -15.40 17.09
C LEU A 51 -11.73 -14.69 18.27
N THR A 52 -12.93 -15.09 18.64
CA THR A 52 -13.64 -14.58 19.84
C THR A 52 -12.76 -14.70 21.09
N GLU A 53 -11.96 -15.76 21.20
CA GLU A 53 -11.11 -15.98 22.37
C GLU A 53 -9.72 -15.37 22.25
N VAL A 54 -9.16 -15.29 21.03
CA VAL A 54 -7.74 -15.01 20.81
C VAL A 54 -7.45 -13.67 20.13
N ALA A 55 -8.40 -13.06 19.46
CA ALA A 55 -8.21 -11.75 18.85
C ALA A 55 -8.23 -10.63 19.90
N HIS A 56 -7.67 -9.48 19.52
CA HIS A 56 -7.80 -8.25 20.30
C HIS A 56 -9.27 -7.86 20.46
N SER A 57 -9.65 -7.33 21.61
CA SER A 57 -11.05 -7.02 21.97
C SER A 57 -11.78 -6.09 20.98
N SER A 58 -11.06 -5.26 20.24
CA SER A 58 -11.65 -4.39 19.22
C SER A 58 -12.08 -5.12 17.94
N TYR A 59 -11.68 -6.38 17.74
CA TYR A 59 -11.96 -7.10 16.49
C TYR A 59 -13.46 -7.33 16.26
N LEU A 60 -14.14 -7.91 17.23
CA LEU A 60 -15.57 -8.25 17.12
C LEU A 60 -16.46 -7.01 16.96
N THR A 61 -16.24 -6.01 17.82
CA THR A 61 -16.94 -4.74 17.71
C THR A 61 -16.57 -3.98 16.43
N GLY A 62 -15.38 -4.23 15.91
CA GLY A 62 -14.89 -3.67 14.66
C GLY A 62 -15.61 -4.22 13.43
N LEU A 63 -15.96 -5.50 13.39
CA LEU A 63 -16.76 -6.07 12.30
C LEU A 63 -18.09 -5.33 12.14
N GLU A 64 -18.80 -5.07 13.24
CA GLU A 64 -20.05 -4.30 13.22
C GLU A 64 -19.82 -2.85 12.77
N LYS A 65 -18.79 -2.18 13.33
CA LYS A 65 -18.46 -0.78 13.04
C LYS A 65 -17.90 -0.54 11.63
N THR A 66 -17.55 -1.57 10.90
CA THR A 66 -17.03 -1.47 9.53
C THR A 66 -17.98 -2.06 8.49
N GLY A 67 -19.13 -2.56 8.92
CA GLY A 67 -20.19 -3.09 8.05
C GLY A 67 -19.83 -4.41 7.37
N VAL A 68 -18.93 -5.19 7.99
CA VAL A 68 -18.55 -6.51 7.50
C VAL A 68 -19.49 -7.55 8.06
N SER A 69 -20.37 -8.09 7.20
CA SER A 69 -21.30 -9.18 7.54
C SER A 69 -20.59 -10.53 7.47
N ILE A 70 -20.94 -11.44 8.39
CA ILE A 70 -20.51 -12.84 8.32
C ILE A 70 -21.34 -13.65 7.31
N GLN A 71 -22.48 -13.14 6.85
CA GLN A 71 -23.44 -13.86 6.01
C GLN A 71 -23.22 -13.65 4.51
N GLU A 72 -22.57 -12.58 4.13
CA GLU A 72 -22.36 -12.24 2.73
C GLU A 72 -21.11 -11.37 2.51
N ILE A 73 -20.57 -11.46 1.32
CA ILE A 73 -19.45 -10.62 0.88
C ILE A 73 -19.84 -9.15 1.03
N PRO A 74 -18.98 -8.28 1.61
CA PRO A 74 -19.32 -6.88 1.82
C PRO A 74 -19.46 -6.12 0.50
N ASN A 75 -20.46 -5.27 0.45
CA ASN A 75 -20.65 -4.32 -0.65
C ASN A 75 -19.89 -3.02 -0.32
N MET A 76 -19.00 -2.58 -1.23
CA MET A 76 -18.16 -1.40 -1.04
C MET A 76 -18.96 -0.12 -0.75
N TYR A 77 -20.15 0.04 -1.36
CA TYR A 77 -21.01 1.19 -1.08
C TYR A 77 -21.49 1.20 0.37
N GLY A 78 -21.99 0.04 0.83
CA GLY A 78 -22.42 -0.14 2.22
C GLY A 78 -21.26 0.07 3.21
N MET A 79 -20.11 -0.51 2.89
CA MET A 79 -18.90 -0.40 3.70
C MET A 79 -18.42 1.05 3.81
N ASN A 80 -18.37 1.81 2.70
CA ASN A 80 -17.98 3.21 2.71
C ASN A 80 -18.91 4.11 3.53
N ARG A 81 -20.22 3.83 3.51
CA ARG A 81 -21.18 4.57 4.32
C ARG A 81 -20.91 4.42 5.82
N ILE A 82 -20.52 3.21 6.25
CA ILE A 82 -20.24 2.92 7.65
C ILE A 82 -18.84 3.41 8.05
N LEU A 83 -17.83 3.14 7.23
CA LEU A 83 -16.45 3.60 7.47
C LEU A 83 -16.34 5.13 7.60
N LYS A 84 -17.21 5.89 6.92
CA LYS A 84 -17.27 7.34 7.05
C LYS A 84 -17.47 7.79 8.50
N GLU A 85 -18.20 7.03 9.32
CA GLU A 85 -18.48 7.35 10.73
C GLU A 85 -17.21 7.31 11.58
N ILE A 86 -16.24 6.49 11.20
CA ILE A 86 -14.92 6.41 11.86
C ILE A 86 -13.83 7.19 11.10
N GLY A 87 -14.22 7.98 10.08
CA GLY A 87 -13.32 8.83 9.31
C GLY A 87 -12.40 8.08 8.34
N TRP A 88 -12.83 6.92 7.86
CA TRP A 88 -12.15 6.09 6.86
C TRP A 88 -13.03 5.86 5.62
N ALA A 89 -12.38 5.39 4.55
CA ALA A 89 -13.04 4.93 3.32
C ALA A 89 -12.43 3.61 2.87
N ALA A 90 -13.07 2.94 1.92
CA ALA A 90 -12.53 1.79 1.23
C ALA A 90 -12.75 1.92 -0.28
N VAL A 91 -11.80 1.42 -1.06
CA VAL A 91 -11.88 1.37 -2.52
C VAL A 91 -11.54 -0.03 -3.01
N ALA A 92 -12.30 -0.51 -3.98
CA ALA A 92 -11.93 -1.74 -4.66
C ALA A 92 -10.83 -1.45 -5.69
N VAL A 93 -9.88 -2.36 -5.78
CA VAL A 93 -8.79 -2.32 -6.74
C VAL A 93 -8.66 -3.66 -7.44
N ASP A 94 -7.99 -3.64 -8.59
CA ASP A 94 -7.68 -4.81 -9.38
C ASP A 94 -6.20 -4.80 -9.72
N GLY A 95 -5.55 -5.96 -9.57
CA GLY A 95 -4.15 -6.13 -9.88
C GLY A 95 -3.17 -5.52 -8.86
N PHE A 96 -1.94 -5.36 -9.32
CA PHE A 96 -0.82 -4.90 -8.48
C PHE A 96 -0.78 -3.38 -8.36
N ILE A 97 -0.69 -2.90 -7.14
CA ILE A 97 -0.49 -1.49 -6.82
C ILE A 97 0.97 -1.28 -6.37
N PRO A 98 1.67 -0.23 -6.85
CA PRO A 98 3.01 0.09 -6.37
C PRO A 98 3.05 0.27 -4.85
N PRO A 99 4.11 -0.19 -4.15
CA PRO A 99 4.18 -0.11 -2.69
C PRO A 99 3.95 1.29 -2.12
N ASN A 100 4.54 2.32 -2.72
CA ASN A 100 4.30 3.71 -2.28
C ASN A 100 2.83 4.14 -2.48
N ALA A 101 2.18 3.73 -3.57
CA ALA A 101 0.77 4.05 -3.81
C ALA A 101 -0.13 3.36 -2.78
N PHE A 102 0.15 2.09 -2.43
CA PHE A 102 -0.56 1.37 -1.38
C PHE A 102 -0.47 2.09 -0.03
N MET A 103 0.74 2.50 0.36
CA MET A 103 0.98 3.27 1.57
C MET A 103 0.28 4.64 1.53
N GLU A 104 0.29 5.30 0.36
CA GLU A 104 -0.32 6.61 0.18
C GLU A 104 -1.85 6.56 0.35
N PHE A 105 -2.53 5.50 -0.09
CA PHE A 105 -3.95 5.29 0.20
C PHE A 105 -4.23 5.28 1.71
N GLN A 106 -3.41 4.58 2.48
CA GLN A 106 -3.54 4.53 3.94
C GLN A 106 -3.31 5.91 4.58
N ALA A 107 -2.36 6.71 4.07
CA ALA A 107 -2.14 8.09 4.51
C ALA A 107 -3.39 8.96 4.33
N TYR A 108 -4.16 8.72 3.28
CA TYR A 108 -5.47 9.36 3.04
C TYR A 108 -6.63 8.70 3.79
N LYS A 109 -6.36 7.74 4.67
CA LYS A 109 -7.39 6.97 5.42
C LYS A 109 -8.32 6.17 4.48
N VAL A 110 -7.77 5.62 3.42
CA VAL A 110 -8.49 4.80 2.46
C VAL A 110 -7.91 3.40 2.45
N LEU A 111 -8.73 2.41 2.76
CA LEU A 111 -8.40 1.00 2.61
C LEU A 111 -8.47 0.60 1.14
N VAL A 112 -7.47 -0.12 0.70
CA VAL A 112 -7.43 -0.76 -0.61
C VAL A 112 -7.92 -2.19 -0.43
N ILE A 113 -8.97 -2.57 -1.14
CA ILE A 113 -9.61 -3.88 -1.03
C ILE A 113 -9.53 -4.59 -2.37
N ALA A 114 -8.84 -5.73 -2.42
CA ALA A 114 -8.90 -6.63 -3.56
C ALA A 114 -10.34 -7.13 -3.73
N SER A 115 -10.91 -7.00 -4.93
CA SER A 115 -12.29 -7.43 -5.19
C SER A 115 -12.44 -8.93 -5.44
N ASP A 116 -11.34 -9.65 -5.68
CA ASP A 116 -11.36 -11.09 -5.87
C ASP A 116 -11.56 -11.84 -4.56
N ILE A 117 -12.08 -13.07 -4.64
CA ILE A 117 -12.22 -13.97 -3.50
C ILE A 117 -11.55 -15.31 -3.81
N ARG A 118 -10.89 -15.87 -2.80
CA ARG A 118 -10.29 -17.20 -2.91
C ARG A 118 -11.30 -18.26 -3.35
N GLN A 119 -10.83 -19.19 -4.17
CA GLN A 119 -11.67 -20.31 -4.62
C GLN A 119 -11.78 -21.39 -3.55
N LEU A 120 -12.80 -22.25 -3.65
CA LEU A 120 -13.05 -23.32 -2.68
C LEU A 120 -11.85 -24.25 -2.48
N GLU A 121 -11.11 -24.53 -3.54
CA GLU A 121 -9.92 -25.37 -3.52
C GLU A 121 -8.77 -24.77 -2.68
N ASN A 122 -8.76 -23.45 -2.51
CA ASN A 122 -7.75 -22.68 -1.79
C ASN A 122 -8.32 -22.01 -0.53
N ILE A 123 -9.39 -22.57 0.04
CA ILE A 123 -10.15 -21.92 1.12
C ILE A 123 -9.32 -21.67 2.40
N GLU A 124 -8.34 -22.54 2.69
CA GLU A 124 -7.50 -22.40 3.90
C GLU A 124 -6.41 -21.34 3.74
N TYR A 125 -5.89 -21.16 2.52
CA TYR A 125 -4.79 -20.26 2.25
C TYR A 125 -4.85 -19.73 0.81
N THR A 126 -4.62 -18.43 0.64
CA THR A 126 -4.44 -17.82 -0.68
C THR A 126 -3.10 -17.09 -0.74
N PRO A 127 -2.32 -17.26 -1.81
CA PRO A 127 -1.01 -16.60 -1.96
C PRO A 127 -1.12 -15.10 -2.27
N ALA A 128 -2.32 -14.63 -2.63
CA ALA A 128 -2.59 -13.22 -2.90
C ALA A 128 -3.70 -12.71 -1.96
N PRO A 129 -3.63 -11.46 -1.48
CA PRO A 129 -4.71 -10.85 -0.72
C PRO A 129 -6.02 -10.92 -1.50
N ASP A 130 -7.10 -11.27 -0.81
CA ASP A 130 -8.45 -11.35 -1.34
C ASP A 130 -9.42 -10.52 -0.48
N ILE A 131 -10.69 -10.44 -0.90
CA ILE A 131 -11.68 -9.64 -0.18
C ILE A 131 -11.89 -10.11 1.28
N ILE A 132 -11.63 -11.38 1.60
CA ILE A 132 -11.68 -11.89 2.98
C ILE A 132 -10.55 -11.27 3.79
N HIS A 133 -9.32 -11.29 3.26
CA HIS A 133 -8.15 -10.72 3.90
C HIS A 133 -8.34 -9.21 4.16
N GLU A 134 -8.75 -8.47 3.14
CA GLU A 134 -8.85 -7.02 3.22
C GLU A 134 -10.02 -6.57 4.12
N SER A 135 -11.20 -7.19 3.95
CA SER A 135 -12.41 -6.76 4.66
C SER A 135 -12.51 -7.34 6.06
N ALA A 136 -12.15 -8.61 6.26
CA ALA A 136 -12.27 -9.26 7.55
C ALA A 136 -10.99 -9.19 8.39
N GLY A 137 -9.83 -9.00 7.75
CA GLY A 137 -8.55 -8.83 8.42
C GLY A 137 -8.27 -7.38 8.80
N HIS A 138 -8.18 -6.48 7.81
CA HIS A 138 -7.77 -5.09 8.04
C HIS A 138 -8.88 -4.20 8.62
N ALA A 139 -10.08 -4.23 8.02
CA ALA A 139 -11.10 -3.25 8.37
C ALA A 139 -11.53 -3.27 9.85
N PRO A 140 -11.73 -4.42 10.52
CA PRO A 140 -12.25 -4.42 11.88
C PRO A 140 -11.34 -3.73 12.90
N ILE A 141 -10.03 -3.87 12.78
CA ILE A 141 -9.09 -3.28 13.73
C ILE A 141 -9.02 -1.76 13.60
N ILE A 142 -9.31 -1.20 12.42
CA ILE A 142 -9.36 0.25 12.18
C ILE A 142 -10.45 0.93 13.05
N ALA A 143 -11.44 0.21 13.52
CA ALA A 143 -12.41 0.73 14.48
C ALA A 143 -11.78 1.14 15.83
N ASN A 144 -10.55 0.68 16.12
CA ASN A 144 -9.75 1.19 17.24
C ASN A 144 -9.01 2.48 16.81
N PRO A 145 -9.21 3.62 17.47
CA PRO A 145 -8.65 4.90 17.06
C PRO A 145 -7.12 4.96 17.11
N ASP A 146 -6.49 4.31 18.08
CA ASP A 146 -5.02 4.30 18.20
C ASP A 146 -4.39 3.50 17.05
N TYR A 147 -4.98 2.35 16.71
CA TYR A 147 -4.54 1.58 15.55
C TYR A 147 -4.82 2.29 14.23
N ALA A 148 -5.98 2.92 14.10
CA ALA A 148 -6.33 3.68 12.90
C ALA A 148 -5.34 4.83 12.64
N GLU A 149 -4.91 5.54 13.69
CA GLU A 149 -3.90 6.59 13.55
C GLU A 149 -2.51 6.01 13.28
N TYR A 150 -2.15 4.88 13.90
CA TYR A 150 -0.92 4.15 13.56
C TYR A 150 -0.88 3.77 12.07
N LEU A 151 -1.95 3.17 11.55
CA LEU A 151 -2.03 2.76 10.14
C LEU A 151 -1.93 3.96 9.19
N ARG A 152 -2.63 5.06 9.51
CA ARG A 152 -2.53 6.31 8.75
C ARG A 152 -1.09 6.85 8.75
N ARG A 153 -0.44 6.86 9.91
CA ARG A 153 0.93 7.36 10.06
C ARG A 153 1.96 6.47 9.38
N LEU A 154 1.76 5.15 9.46
CA LEU A 154 2.55 4.16 8.71
C LEU A 154 2.45 4.44 7.20
N GLY A 155 1.25 4.71 6.71
CA GLY A 155 1.00 5.08 5.32
C GLY A 155 1.69 6.39 4.92
N ASP A 156 1.61 7.42 5.75
CA ASP A 156 2.23 8.74 5.50
C ASP A 156 3.76 8.63 5.41
N ILE A 157 4.40 7.93 6.34
CA ILE A 157 5.85 7.71 6.32
C ILE A 157 6.23 6.75 5.18
N GLY A 158 5.48 5.68 5.01
CA GLY A 158 5.75 4.65 4.00
C GLY A 158 5.59 5.15 2.57
N SER A 159 4.63 6.03 2.29
CA SER A 159 4.47 6.63 0.97
C SER A 159 5.70 7.45 0.54
N LYS A 160 6.45 7.98 1.52
CA LYS A 160 7.66 8.79 1.36
C LYS A 160 8.96 7.98 1.43
N ALA A 161 8.91 6.69 1.79
CA ALA A 161 10.09 5.82 1.85
C ALA A 161 10.67 5.58 0.44
N ILE A 162 12.00 5.72 0.32
CA ILE A 162 12.68 5.60 -0.97
C ILE A 162 12.85 4.12 -1.34
N LEU A 163 12.35 3.74 -2.54
CA LEU A 163 12.63 2.44 -3.15
C LEU A 163 14.03 2.45 -3.78
N SER A 164 14.70 1.31 -3.77
CA SER A 164 15.83 1.09 -4.64
C SER A 164 15.38 0.77 -6.07
N LYS A 165 16.29 0.92 -7.04
CA LYS A 165 16.05 0.44 -8.40
C LYS A 165 15.74 -1.07 -8.41
N HIS A 166 16.42 -1.83 -7.57
CA HIS A 166 16.20 -3.28 -7.42
C HIS A 166 14.77 -3.62 -7.00
N ASP A 167 14.20 -2.89 -6.03
CA ASP A 167 12.80 -3.10 -5.60
C ASP A 167 11.83 -2.85 -6.75
N MET A 168 12.09 -1.82 -7.57
CA MET A 168 11.23 -1.49 -8.70
C MET A 168 11.35 -2.52 -9.82
N ASP A 169 12.57 -2.95 -10.15
CA ASP A 169 12.80 -3.99 -11.16
C ASP A 169 12.08 -5.30 -10.75
N LEU A 170 12.14 -5.67 -9.46
CA LEU A 170 11.42 -6.84 -8.93
C LEU A 170 9.90 -6.65 -9.00
N TYR A 171 9.38 -5.50 -8.60
CA TYR A 171 7.96 -5.18 -8.69
C TYR A 171 7.45 -5.28 -10.13
N GLU A 172 8.15 -4.68 -11.09
CA GLU A 172 7.76 -4.71 -12.51
C GLU A 172 7.81 -6.13 -13.09
N ALA A 173 8.81 -6.93 -12.74
CA ALA A 173 8.91 -8.32 -13.17
C ALA A 173 7.75 -9.17 -12.62
N VAL A 174 7.41 -9.03 -11.35
CA VAL A 174 6.27 -9.73 -10.72
C VAL A 174 4.95 -9.29 -11.36
N ARG A 175 4.74 -7.99 -11.57
CA ARG A 175 3.56 -7.45 -12.25
C ARG A 175 3.43 -7.99 -13.67
N LYS A 176 4.52 -8.01 -14.45
CA LYS A 176 4.53 -8.54 -15.81
C LYS A 176 4.19 -10.04 -15.83
N LEU A 177 4.73 -10.81 -14.87
CA LEU A 177 4.43 -12.22 -14.75
C LEU A 177 2.94 -12.46 -14.48
N SER A 178 2.33 -11.69 -13.60
CA SER A 178 0.89 -11.80 -13.31
C SER A 178 0.04 -11.53 -14.55
N ILE A 179 0.31 -10.41 -15.24
CA ILE A 179 -0.40 -10.06 -16.49
C ILE A 179 -0.29 -11.18 -17.53
N LEU A 180 0.89 -11.76 -17.70
CA LEU A 180 1.09 -12.85 -18.68
C LEU A 180 0.37 -14.15 -18.28
N LYS A 181 0.33 -14.48 -16.98
CA LYS A 181 -0.39 -15.67 -16.50
C LYS A 181 -1.90 -15.55 -16.63
N GLU A 182 -2.43 -14.33 -16.63
CA GLU A 182 -3.85 -14.03 -16.80
C GLU A 182 -4.26 -13.94 -18.28
N ALA A 183 -3.32 -13.69 -19.21
CA ALA A 183 -3.61 -13.53 -20.63
C ALA A 183 -3.90 -14.88 -21.31
N GLU A 184 -5.02 -14.99 -22.06
CA GLU A 184 -5.29 -16.15 -22.91
C GLU A 184 -4.23 -16.27 -24.02
N GLY A 185 -3.61 -17.45 -24.15
CA GLY A 185 -2.60 -17.70 -25.18
C GLY A 185 -1.19 -17.20 -24.84
N SER A 186 -0.92 -16.99 -23.55
CA SER A 186 0.41 -16.59 -23.07
C SER A 186 1.50 -17.56 -23.51
N ASN A 187 2.67 -16.99 -23.85
CA ASN A 187 3.82 -17.75 -24.31
C ASN A 187 4.58 -18.34 -23.11
N ASP A 188 4.52 -19.66 -22.92
CA ASP A 188 5.24 -20.39 -21.86
C ASP A 188 6.73 -20.03 -21.78
N LYS A 189 7.36 -19.70 -22.91
CA LYS A 189 8.77 -19.31 -22.96
C LYS A 189 8.98 -17.94 -22.33
N GLU A 190 8.06 -17.00 -22.53
CA GLU A 190 8.14 -15.66 -21.94
C GLU A 190 7.88 -15.73 -20.43
N ILE A 191 6.89 -16.51 -20.00
CA ILE A 191 6.62 -16.77 -18.57
C ILE A 191 7.87 -17.30 -17.87
N LYS A 192 8.50 -18.36 -18.41
CA LYS A 192 9.73 -18.93 -17.85
C LYS A 192 10.88 -17.92 -17.80
N THR A 193 11.01 -17.06 -18.80
CA THR A 193 12.06 -16.04 -18.81
C THR A 193 11.88 -15.06 -17.68
N ILE A 194 10.66 -14.60 -17.43
CA ILE A 194 10.37 -13.65 -16.33
C ILE A 194 10.49 -14.34 -14.96
N GLU A 195 10.07 -15.61 -14.83
CA GLU A 195 10.27 -16.38 -13.60
C GLU A 195 11.77 -16.51 -13.25
N LEU A 196 12.63 -16.72 -14.24
CA LEU A 196 14.08 -16.73 -14.05
C LEU A 196 14.63 -15.35 -13.66
N GLU A 197 14.11 -14.28 -14.23
CA GLU A 197 14.48 -12.91 -13.88
C GLU A 197 14.08 -12.59 -12.43
N ILE A 198 12.86 -12.91 -12.01
CA ILE A 198 12.38 -12.76 -10.64
C ILE A 198 13.29 -13.53 -9.68
N HIS A 199 13.56 -14.80 -9.98
CA HIS A 199 14.44 -15.63 -9.14
C HIS A 199 15.86 -15.04 -9.03
N LYS A 200 16.41 -14.49 -10.13
CA LYS A 200 17.70 -13.81 -10.11
C LYS A 200 17.67 -12.58 -9.20
N LEU A 201 16.66 -11.72 -9.36
CA LEU A 201 16.49 -10.52 -8.53
C LEU A 201 16.33 -10.88 -7.05
N GLN A 202 15.50 -11.87 -6.70
CA GLN A 202 15.29 -12.31 -5.32
C GLN A 202 16.57 -12.85 -4.64
N ASN A 203 17.48 -13.43 -5.40
CA ASN A 203 18.73 -14.00 -4.87
C ASN A 203 19.90 -13.00 -4.85
N MET A 204 19.71 -11.78 -5.34
CA MET A 204 20.74 -10.73 -5.25
C MET A 204 20.87 -10.26 -3.79
N LYS A 205 22.12 -10.28 -3.30
CA LYS A 205 22.43 -9.66 -2.00
C LYS A 205 22.55 -8.17 -2.18
N VAL A 206 21.51 -7.46 -1.82
CA VAL A 206 21.45 -5.98 -1.83
C VAL A 206 21.12 -5.48 -0.43
N GLU A 207 21.55 -4.27 -0.12
CA GLU A 207 21.14 -3.58 1.10
C GLU A 207 19.64 -3.28 1.04
N LEU A 208 18.94 -3.44 2.17
CA LEU A 208 17.52 -3.15 2.23
C LEU A 208 17.25 -1.66 2.02
N SER A 209 16.43 -1.34 1.04
CA SER A 209 15.94 0.02 0.84
C SER A 209 15.07 0.49 2.01
N GLU A 210 14.79 1.78 2.10
CA GLU A 210 13.85 2.32 3.08
C GLU A 210 12.46 1.70 2.93
N MET A 211 12.00 1.51 1.70
CA MET A 211 10.72 0.85 1.43
C MET A 211 10.74 -0.64 1.81
N ALA A 212 11.83 -1.36 1.57
CA ALA A 212 11.94 -2.75 1.98
C ALA A 212 11.88 -2.89 3.51
N GLN A 213 12.54 -2.01 4.25
CA GLN A 213 12.48 -1.95 5.71
C GLN A 213 11.08 -1.58 6.20
N MET A 214 10.41 -0.62 5.56
CA MET A 214 9.01 -0.25 5.85
C MET A 214 8.06 -1.42 5.63
N ARG A 215 8.23 -2.17 4.53
CA ARG A 215 7.45 -3.39 4.26
C ARG A 215 7.65 -4.46 5.32
N ASN A 216 8.88 -4.62 5.84
CA ASN A 216 9.12 -5.52 6.96
C ASN A 216 8.34 -5.07 8.21
N LEU A 217 8.35 -3.78 8.57
CA LEU A 217 7.56 -3.28 9.69
C LEU A 217 6.07 -3.51 9.48
N GLN A 218 5.55 -3.22 8.28
CA GLN A 218 4.14 -3.47 7.95
C GLN A 218 3.80 -4.95 8.11
N TRP A 219 4.64 -5.85 7.61
CA TRP A 219 4.45 -7.29 7.73
C TRP A 219 4.35 -7.75 9.19
N TRP A 220 5.31 -7.33 10.01
CA TRP A 220 5.40 -7.75 11.40
C TRP A 220 4.40 -7.05 12.33
N THR A 221 3.66 -6.08 11.85
CA THR A 221 2.63 -5.36 12.60
C THR A 221 1.25 -5.50 11.96
N VAL A 222 1.03 -4.85 10.84
CA VAL A 222 -0.28 -4.77 10.19
C VAL A 222 -0.79 -6.13 9.73
N GLU A 223 0.13 -6.99 9.22
CA GLU A 223 -0.23 -8.31 8.70
C GLU A 223 -0.16 -9.41 9.76
N TYR A 224 0.95 -9.49 10.50
CA TYR A 224 1.26 -10.60 11.41
C TYR A 224 1.46 -10.16 12.86
N GLY A 225 0.90 -9.02 13.24
CA GLY A 225 1.10 -8.43 14.55
C GLY A 225 0.33 -9.14 15.66
N LEU A 226 1.02 -9.27 16.80
CA LEU A 226 0.47 -9.68 18.09
C LEU A 226 0.59 -8.53 19.09
N ILE A 227 -0.30 -8.48 20.09
CA ILE A 227 -0.36 -7.38 21.06
C ILE A 227 -0.64 -7.88 22.48
N GLY A 228 -0.10 -7.17 23.47
CA GLY A 228 -0.33 -7.40 24.90
C GLY A 228 0.80 -8.14 25.57
N ASP A 229 0.47 -9.13 26.40
CA ASP A 229 1.46 -9.93 27.14
C ASP A 229 2.20 -10.91 26.22
N LEU A 230 3.52 -10.97 26.35
CA LEU A 230 4.39 -11.81 25.52
C LEU A 230 4.05 -13.31 25.63
N ASN A 231 3.59 -13.77 26.78
CA ASN A 231 3.26 -15.16 27.03
C ASN A 231 1.82 -15.51 26.64
N LYS A 232 0.93 -14.51 26.56
CA LYS A 232 -0.47 -14.68 26.18
C LYS A 232 -0.94 -13.53 25.29
N PRO A 233 -0.32 -13.36 24.13
CA PRO A 233 -0.65 -12.25 23.25
C PRO A 233 -1.99 -12.45 22.58
N LYS A 234 -2.58 -11.34 22.10
CA LYS A 234 -3.80 -11.30 21.29
C LYS A 234 -3.45 -11.00 19.83
N ILE A 235 -4.24 -11.53 18.92
CA ILE A 235 -4.07 -11.34 17.48
C ILE A 235 -4.73 -10.02 17.05
N TYR A 236 -4.01 -9.18 16.30
CA TYR A 236 -4.58 -8.02 15.62
C TYR A 236 -4.15 -7.89 14.16
N GLY A 237 -3.09 -8.61 13.73
CA GLY A 237 -2.59 -8.59 12.36
C GLY A 237 -3.58 -9.20 11.38
N ALA A 238 -3.80 -8.55 10.25
CA ALA A 238 -4.83 -8.90 9.26
C ALA A 238 -4.61 -10.28 8.61
N GLY A 239 -3.35 -10.63 8.32
CA GLY A 239 -3.00 -11.95 7.80
C GLY A 239 -3.39 -13.07 8.76
N LEU A 240 -3.17 -12.87 10.06
CA LEU A 240 -3.58 -13.82 11.09
C LEU A 240 -5.10 -13.84 11.30
N LEU A 241 -5.78 -12.68 11.21
CA LEU A 241 -7.23 -12.56 11.40
C LEU A 241 -8.04 -13.15 10.23
N SER A 242 -7.43 -13.31 9.06
CA SER A 242 -8.10 -13.76 7.83
C SER A 242 -7.69 -15.16 7.36
N SER A 243 -6.76 -15.80 8.06
CA SER A 243 -6.25 -17.15 7.76
C SER A 243 -6.65 -18.16 8.83
N ILE A 244 -7.42 -19.15 8.44
CA ILE A 244 -7.90 -20.22 9.32
C ILE A 244 -6.74 -21.01 9.94
N GLY A 245 -5.72 -21.35 9.15
CA GLY A 245 -4.58 -22.14 9.61
C GLY A 245 -3.61 -21.34 10.48
N GLU A 246 -3.31 -20.10 10.06
CA GLU A 246 -2.30 -19.28 10.72
C GLU A 246 -2.80 -18.66 12.03
N SER A 247 -4.09 -18.32 12.15
CA SER A 247 -4.67 -17.86 13.41
C SER A 247 -4.46 -18.84 14.56
N ILE A 248 -4.53 -20.13 14.26
CA ILE A 248 -4.32 -21.21 15.23
C ILE A 248 -2.82 -21.46 15.45
N SER A 249 -2.06 -21.57 14.36
CA SER A 249 -0.64 -21.94 14.44
C SER A 249 0.21 -20.86 15.07
N CYS A 250 -0.11 -19.59 14.85
CA CYS A 250 0.68 -18.46 15.35
C CYS A 250 0.80 -18.42 16.89
N LEU A 251 -0.15 -18.98 17.63
CA LEU A 251 -0.14 -18.99 19.09
C LEU A 251 0.53 -20.22 19.70
N LYS A 252 0.91 -21.22 18.88
CA LYS A 252 1.61 -22.41 19.36
C LYS A 252 2.99 -22.07 19.95
N SER A 253 3.50 -22.93 20.80
CA SER A 253 4.79 -22.75 21.49
C SER A 253 6.02 -22.86 20.58
N ASP A 254 5.89 -23.51 19.42
CA ASP A 254 6.94 -23.64 18.41
C ASP A 254 7.14 -22.35 17.58
N VAL A 255 6.17 -21.45 17.57
CA VAL A 255 6.32 -20.12 16.98
C VAL A 255 6.89 -19.17 18.02
N LYS A 256 8.07 -18.61 17.75
CA LYS A 256 8.76 -17.69 18.66
C LYS A 256 8.05 -16.34 18.75
N LYS A 257 7.73 -15.88 19.97
CA LYS A 257 7.21 -14.53 20.24
C LYS A 257 8.34 -13.60 20.67
N ILE A 258 8.51 -12.49 19.98
CA ILE A 258 9.60 -11.52 20.17
C ILE A 258 9.00 -10.17 20.53
N PRO A 259 9.51 -9.43 21.52
CA PRO A 259 9.10 -8.07 21.76
C PRO A 259 9.27 -7.21 20.50
N TYR A 260 8.25 -6.43 20.14
CA TYR A 260 8.31 -5.55 18.98
C TYR A 260 9.25 -4.37 19.23
N THR A 261 10.20 -4.16 18.34
CA THR A 261 11.16 -3.05 18.35
C THR A 261 11.53 -2.66 16.92
N ILE A 262 12.27 -1.59 16.74
CA ILE A 262 12.79 -1.16 15.43
C ILE A 262 13.58 -2.26 14.69
N ALA A 263 14.15 -3.23 15.41
CA ALA A 263 14.86 -4.36 14.80
C ALA A 263 13.98 -5.17 13.83
N ALA A 264 12.66 -5.13 13.98
CA ALA A 264 11.72 -5.76 13.06
C ALA A 264 11.85 -5.22 11.62
N ALA A 265 12.29 -3.98 11.42
CA ALA A 265 12.56 -3.40 10.10
C ALA A 265 13.64 -4.14 9.31
N GLN A 266 14.58 -4.79 10.01
CA GLN A 266 15.68 -5.53 9.40
C GLN A 266 15.35 -7.03 9.19
N GLN A 267 14.20 -7.50 9.67
CA GLN A 267 13.83 -8.92 9.61
C GLN A 267 13.02 -9.20 8.34
N PRO A 268 13.57 -9.92 7.36
CA PRO A 268 12.84 -10.32 6.18
C PRO A 268 11.75 -11.35 6.51
N PHE A 269 10.77 -11.47 5.65
CA PHE A 269 9.67 -12.43 5.75
C PHE A 269 9.50 -13.23 4.46
N ASP A 270 8.80 -14.35 4.54
CA ASP A 270 8.47 -15.21 3.40
C ASP A 270 6.96 -15.45 3.36
N VAL A 271 6.29 -14.88 2.34
CA VAL A 271 4.83 -14.97 2.18
C VAL A 271 4.33 -16.38 1.83
N THR A 272 5.23 -17.32 1.47
CA THR A 272 4.86 -18.66 0.96
C THR A 272 4.72 -19.71 2.05
N LYS A 273 5.02 -19.36 3.29
CA LYS A 273 5.01 -20.31 4.43
C LYS A 273 4.67 -19.64 5.75
N PRO A 274 4.19 -20.43 6.74
CA PRO A 274 3.93 -19.93 8.09
C PRO A 274 5.18 -19.28 8.69
N GLN A 275 4.99 -18.19 9.43
CA GLN A 275 6.09 -17.44 10.01
C GLN A 275 6.65 -18.18 11.25
N PRO A 276 7.98 -18.42 11.33
CA PRO A 276 8.59 -19.13 12.45
C PRO A 276 8.69 -18.26 13.72
N GLN A 277 8.49 -16.95 13.56
CA GLN A 277 8.52 -15.98 14.65
C GLN A 277 7.52 -14.86 14.39
N LEU A 278 7.03 -14.25 15.47
CA LEU A 278 6.12 -13.11 15.42
C LEU A 278 6.51 -12.07 16.46
N TYR A 279 6.15 -10.81 16.19
CA TYR A 279 6.44 -9.70 17.09
C TYR A 279 5.20 -9.33 17.90
N VAL A 280 5.43 -9.05 19.19
CA VAL A 280 4.40 -8.69 20.15
C VAL A 280 4.61 -7.25 20.59
N ALA A 281 3.70 -6.36 20.21
CA ALA A 281 3.66 -5.00 20.73
C ALA A 281 2.95 -4.98 22.10
N SER A 282 3.40 -4.15 23.02
CA SER A 282 2.75 -4.01 24.34
C SER A 282 1.37 -3.36 24.24
N SER A 283 1.20 -2.44 23.27
CA SER A 283 -0.04 -1.68 23.02
C SER A 283 -0.01 -1.05 21.62
N PHE A 284 -1.11 -0.51 21.13
CA PHE A 284 -1.13 0.27 19.87
C PHE A 284 -0.29 1.56 19.94
N PRO A 285 -0.29 2.35 21.03
CA PRO A 285 0.67 3.45 21.18
C PRO A 285 2.13 3.04 21.03
N HIS A 286 2.53 1.86 21.52
CA HIS A 286 3.90 1.36 21.33
C HIS A 286 4.25 1.12 19.85
N LEU A 287 3.28 0.74 19.01
CA LEU A 287 3.51 0.67 17.56
C LEU A 287 3.91 2.03 16.99
N MET A 288 3.26 3.10 17.45
CA MET A 288 3.54 4.47 17.04
C MET A 288 4.94 4.91 17.48
N GLU A 289 5.33 4.61 18.72
CA GLU A 289 6.66 4.94 19.25
C GLU A 289 7.77 4.32 18.39
N VAL A 290 7.68 3.02 18.08
CA VAL A 290 8.65 2.33 17.24
C VAL A 290 8.64 2.86 15.80
N LEU A 291 7.46 3.20 15.26
CA LEU A 291 7.35 3.78 13.93
C LEU A 291 8.04 5.15 13.84
N GLU A 292 7.88 6.01 14.86
CA GLU A 292 8.53 7.32 14.88
C GLU A 292 10.05 7.16 15.05
N GLU A 293 10.52 6.23 15.90
CA GLU A 293 11.93 5.86 15.99
C GLU A 293 12.50 5.41 14.63
N PHE A 294 11.75 4.58 13.91
CA PHE A 294 12.13 4.17 12.57
C PHE A 294 12.17 5.34 11.58
N ALA A 295 11.19 6.23 11.62
CA ALA A 295 11.13 7.41 10.76
C ALA A 295 12.35 8.33 10.95
N ASP A 296 12.91 8.41 12.17
CA ASP A 296 14.16 9.15 12.45
C ASP A 296 15.39 8.56 11.74
N THR A 297 15.31 7.33 11.27
CA THR A 297 16.39 6.70 10.49
C THR A 297 16.31 7.00 9.00
N LEU A 298 15.15 7.41 8.49
CA LEU A 298 14.89 7.62 7.08
C LEU A 298 15.45 8.95 6.54
N SER A 299 15.73 8.97 5.25
CA SER A 299 16.11 10.18 4.52
C SER A 299 15.05 11.29 4.59
N LEU A 300 13.80 10.94 4.81
CA LEU A 300 12.70 11.86 5.09
C LEU A 300 13.01 12.82 6.24
N ARG A 301 13.73 12.37 7.28
CA ARG A 301 14.12 13.21 8.44
C ARG A 301 15.59 13.59 8.46
N LYS A 302 16.44 12.85 7.75
CA LYS A 302 17.87 13.11 7.72
C LYS A 302 18.31 14.01 6.56
N GLY A 303 17.65 13.90 5.41
CA GLY A 303 18.04 14.63 4.21
C GLY A 303 19.49 14.36 3.77
N GLY A 304 20.21 15.43 3.45
CA GLY A 304 21.65 15.41 3.17
C GLY A 304 22.06 14.64 1.93
N LYS A 305 23.36 14.31 1.88
CA LYS A 305 23.97 13.56 0.76
C LYS A 305 23.34 12.18 0.57
N GLU A 306 23.16 11.43 1.66
CA GLU A 306 22.63 10.06 1.58
C GLU A 306 21.22 10.05 1.00
N GLY A 307 20.37 10.98 1.42
CA GLY A 307 18.99 11.06 0.94
C GLY A 307 18.91 11.33 -0.56
N ILE A 308 19.61 12.37 -1.05
CA ILE A 308 19.59 12.69 -2.49
C ILE A 308 20.31 11.63 -3.33
N GLN A 309 21.30 10.95 -2.78
CA GLN A 309 22.00 9.85 -3.48
C GLN A 309 21.06 8.65 -3.68
N LYS A 310 20.26 8.27 -2.66
CA LYS A 310 19.21 7.24 -2.80
C LYS A 310 18.19 7.63 -3.87
N LEU A 311 17.78 8.91 -3.94
CA LEU A 311 16.87 9.39 -4.99
C LEU A 311 17.49 9.27 -6.40
N ILE A 312 18.79 9.54 -6.57
CA ILE A 312 19.49 9.34 -7.85
C ILE A 312 19.52 7.87 -8.22
N GLU A 313 19.85 6.99 -7.27
CA GLU A 313 19.95 5.54 -7.46
C GLU A 313 18.59 4.90 -7.78
N SER A 314 17.51 5.39 -7.16
CA SER A 314 16.16 4.90 -7.42
C SER A 314 15.69 5.14 -8.85
N GLN A 315 16.20 6.20 -9.49
CA GLN A 315 15.80 6.67 -10.82
C GLN A 315 14.30 7.01 -10.93
N MET A 316 13.62 7.23 -9.82
CA MET A 316 12.21 7.61 -9.75
C MET A 316 12.04 9.10 -9.45
N VAL A 317 10.80 9.58 -9.53
CA VAL A 317 10.46 10.91 -9.02
C VAL A 317 10.58 10.88 -7.50
N GLY A 318 11.31 11.83 -6.97
CA GLY A 318 11.43 12.07 -5.54
C GLY A 318 11.53 13.55 -5.25
N SER A 319 11.55 13.89 -3.99
CA SER A 319 11.59 15.27 -3.51
C SER A 319 12.70 15.48 -2.51
N ILE A 320 13.31 16.66 -2.55
CA ILE A 320 14.15 17.18 -1.47
C ILE A 320 13.51 18.43 -0.88
N GLU A 321 13.71 18.65 0.42
CA GLU A 321 13.35 19.90 1.09
C GLU A 321 14.63 20.59 1.57
N LEU A 322 14.69 21.89 1.31
CA LEU A 322 15.83 22.73 1.70
C LEU A 322 15.54 23.42 3.03
N THR A 323 16.59 23.98 3.65
CA THR A 323 16.51 24.77 4.88
C THR A 323 15.54 25.93 4.84
N THR A 324 15.17 26.39 3.66
CA THR A 324 14.15 27.43 3.42
C THR A 324 12.72 26.90 3.48
N GLY A 325 12.52 25.58 3.53
CA GLY A 325 11.24 24.90 3.37
C GLY A 325 10.78 24.80 1.91
N LEU A 326 11.59 25.25 0.94
CA LEU A 326 11.30 25.01 -0.47
C LEU A 326 11.59 23.55 -0.82
N GLN A 327 10.65 22.93 -1.52
CA GLN A 327 10.70 21.55 -1.95
C GLN A 327 10.89 21.47 -3.46
N VAL A 328 11.79 20.59 -3.90
CA VAL A 328 12.07 20.33 -5.32
C VAL A 328 11.73 18.90 -5.62
N SER A 329 10.78 18.70 -6.51
CA SER A 329 10.31 17.37 -6.95
C SER A 329 10.76 17.09 -8.39
N GLY A 330 11.28 15.91 -8.66
CA GLY A 330 11.70 15.50 -9.98
C GLY A 330 12.57 14.22 -9.94
N LYS A 331 13.09 13.84 -11.10
CA LYS A 331 14.03 12.74 -11.21
C LYS A 331 15.46 13.27 -11.04
N PHE A 332 16.03 13.07 -9.86
CA PHE A 332 17.42 13.50 -9.56
C PHE A 332 18.42 12.73 -10.42
N SER A 333 19.45 13.43 -10.91
CA SER A 333 20.40 12.88 -11.86
C SER A 333 21.86 13.13 -11.52
N ARG A 334 22.15 14.24 -10.82
CA ARG A 334 23.54 14.66 -10.52
C ARG A 334 23.60 15.43 -9.22
N ILE A 335 24.69 15.24 -8.47
CA ILE A 335 25.11 16.12 -7.37
C ILE A 335 26.58 16.47 -7.52
N LEU A 336 26.99 17.62 -6.99
CA LEU A 336 28.38 17.95 -6.75
C LEU A 336 28.62 18.04 -5.24
N LEU A 337 29.80 17.59 -4.81
CA LEU A 337 30.18 17.57 -3.42
C LEU A 337 31.42 18.47 -3.20
N ASP A 338 31.46 19.10 -2.02
CA ASP A 338 32.70 19.77 -1.57
C ASP A 338 33.70 18.79 -0.97
N GLU A 339 34.83 19.32 -0.46
CA GLU A 339 35.90 18.55 0.17
C GLU A 339 35.45 17.82 1.46
N ASN A 340 34.35 18.28 2.08
CA ASN A 340 33.74 17.70 3.26
C ASN A 340 32.62 16.71 2.95
N ASN A 341 32.48 16.30 1.68
CA ASN A 341 31.38 15.43 1.21
C ASN A 341 29.97 16.03 1.37
N LYS A 342 29.84 17.36 1.48
CA LYS A 342 28.56 18.05 1.53
C LYS A 342 28.06 18.34 0.12
N VAL A 343 26.73 18.23 -0.10
CA VAL A 343 26.10 18.57 -1.37
C VAL A 343 26.15 20.08 -1.59
N VAL A 344 26.78 20.52 -2.68
CA VAL A 344 26.90 21.94 -3.04
C VAL A 344 26.17 22.29 -4.33
N PHE A 345 25.68 21.30 -5.06
CA PHE A 345 24.88 21.45 -6.26
C PHE A 345 24.05 20.19 -6.49
N TYR A 346 22.86 20.35 -7.00
CA TYR A 346 22.02 19.24 -7.43
C TYR A 346 21.36 19.56 -8.77
N GLN A 347 20.94 18.49 -9.46
CA GLN A 347 20.25 18.59 -10.74
C GLN A 347 19.22 17.47 -10.87
N THR A 348 18.04 17.83 -11.38
CA THR A 348 17.01 16.90 -11.86
C THR A 348 17.03 16.85 -13.39
N LYS A 349 16.39 15.84 -13.97
CA LYS A 349 16.18 15.70 -15.42
C LYS A 349 14.70 15.46 -15.73
N GLY A 350 14.24 15.96 -16.88
CA GLY A 350 12.85 15.86 -17.27
C GLY A 350 11.94 16.71 -16.38
N SER A 351 10.66 16.40 -16.37
CA SER A 351 9.66 17.17 -15.64
C SER A 351 9.98 17.30 -14.16
N SER A 352 9.99 18.53 -13.67
CA SER A 352 10.26 18.87 -12.27
C SER A 352 9.27 19.93 -11.80
N ALA A 353 9.08 20.04 -10.49
CA ALA A 353 8.18 21.03 -9.89
C ALA A 353 8.75 21.57 -8.58
N LEU A 354 8.38 22.80 -8.23
CA LEU A 354 8.69 23.40 -6.95
C LEU A 354 7.43 23.45 -6.08
N ALA A 355 7.60 23.19 -4.79
CA ALA A 355 6.53 23.29 -3.82
C ALA A 355 7.00 23.96 -2.54
N TYR A 356 6.05 24.49 -1.77
CA TYR A 356 6.26 25.01 -0.43
C TYR A 356 5.13 24.50 0.46
N ARG A 357 5.49 23.82 1.57
CA ARG A 357 4.51 23.16 2.46
C ARG A 357 3.57 22.21 1.69
N GLU A 358 4.17 21.38 0.87
CA GLU A 358 3.46 20.35 0.07
C GLU A 358 2.41 20.94 -0.90
N LYS A 359 2.59 22.22 -1.32
CA LYS A 359 1.77 22.88 -2.35
C LYS A 359 2.67 23.45 -3.44
N GLU A 360 2.33 23.11 -4.71
CA GLU A 360 3.04 23.60 -5.87
C GLU A 360 3.09 25.14 -5.89
N LEU A 361 4.28 25.69 -6.14
CA LEU A 361 4.44 27.11 -6.37
C LEU A 361 3.82 27.49 -7.71
N ILE A 362 2.96 28.52 -7.68
CA ILE A 362 2.28 29.03 -8.88
C ILE A 362 3.31 29.37 -9.97
N GLY A 363 3.15 28.75 -11.14
CA GLY A 363 4.04 28.94 -12.29
C GLY A 363 5.33 28.10 -12.27
N HIS A 364 5.51 27.24 -11.27
CA HIS A 364 6.69 26.37 -11.14
C HIS A 364 6.37 24.87 -11.15
N GLY A 365 5.33 24.47 -11.89
CA GLY A 365 4.97 23.08 -12.10
C GLY A 365 5.73 22.40 -13.24
N ILE A 366 5.39 21.12 -13.47
CA ILE A 366 6.07 20.24 -14.46
C ILE A 366 6.06 20.77 -15.90
N SER A 367 5.08 21.59 -16.27
CA SER A 367 5.01 22.18 -17.62
C SER A 367 6.07 23.28 -17.82
N TYR A 368 6.37 24.04 -16.76
CA TYR A 368 7.38 25.08 -16.79
C TYR A 368 8.79 24.48 -16.68
N HIS A 369 9.03 23.59 -15.73
CA HIS A 369 10.31 22.94 -15.52
C HIS A 369 10.41 21.57 -16.25
N LYS A 370 10.00 21.53 -17.50
CA LYS A 370 9.97 20.28 -18.31
C LYS A 370 11.35 19.66 -18.58
N ASN A 371 12.41 20.46 -18.49
CA ASN A 371 13.79 20.03 -18.77
C ASN A 371 14.60 19.74 -17.49
N GLY A 372 14.00 19.89 -16.32
CA GLY A 372 14.66 19.75 -15.04
C GLY A 372 14.96 21.08 -14.36
N ILE A 373 15.53 20.96 -13.17
CA ILE A 373 15.97 22.06 -12.30
C ILE A 373 17.37 21.75 -11.82
N SER A 374 18.21 22.77 -11.71
CA SER A 374 19.49 22.65 -11.03
C SER A 374 19.71 23.86 -10.13
N SER A 375 20.42 23.68 -9.01
CA SER A 375 20.74 24.82 -8.15
C SER A 375 21.99 24.55 -7.29
N PRO A 376 22.86 25.58 -7.08
CA PRO A 376 23.87 25.56 -6.06
C PRO A 376 23.24 25.64 -4.67
N LEU A 377 23.95 25.10 -3.68
CA LEU A 377 23.60 25.11 -2.25
C LEU A 377 24.76 25.67 -1.43
N GLY A 378 24.41 26.26 -0.28
CA GLY A 378 25.41 26.66 0.70
C GLY A 378 25.46 28.17 0.95
N LYS A 379 26.60 28.61 1.51
CA LYS A 379 26.86 30.02 1.85
C LYS A 379 27.67 30.69 0.76
N LEU A 380 27.58 32.01 0.72
CA LEU A 380 28.41 32.83 -0.16
C LEU A 380 29.81 33.00 0.44
N LYS A 381 30.80 32.97 -0.43
CA LYS A 381 32.22 33.22 -0.08
C LYS A 381 32.39 34.63 0.48
N ASN A 382 33.12 34.73 1.58
CA ASN A 382 33.39 36.00 2.29
C ASN A 382 32.14 36.70 2.87
N ILE A 383 30.97 36.06 2.90
CA ILE A 383 29.75 36.58 3.52
C ILE A 383 29.32 35.63 4.62
N LYS A 384 29.21 36.14 5.85
CA LYS A 384 28.83 35.32 7.02
C LYS A 384 27.37 34.82 6.96
N LEU A 385 26.49 35.60 6.33
CA LEU A 385 25.07 35.28 6.20
C LEU A 385 24.83 34.40 4.96
N ALA A 386 24.01 33.38 5.08
CA ALA A 386 23.46 32.71 3.91
C ALA A 386 22.39 33.61 3.26
N ILE A 387 22.16 33.42 1.95
CA ILE A 387 21.16 34.22 1.21
C ILE A 387 19.78 34.15 1.88
N GLU A 388 19.39 32.98 2.38
CA GLU A 388 18.11 32.76 3.09
C GLU A 388 17.98 33.53 4.41
N ASP A 389 19.10 33.89 5.03
CA ASP A 389 19.14 34.59 6.32
C ASP A 389 19.30 36.12 6.14
N MET A 390 19.46 36.59 4.88
CA MET A 390 19.61 38.02 4.57
C MET A 390 18.29 38.77 4.72
N GLY A 391 18.28 39.79 5.57
CA GLY A 391 17.19 40.75 5.65
C GLY A 391 17.17 41.75 4.46
N PRO A 392 16.18 42.63 4.35
CA PRO A 392 16.07 43.60 3.24
C PRO A 392 17.28 44.49 3.08
N ASN A 393 17.92 44.92 4.20
CA ASN A 393 19.13 45.74 4.18
C ASN A 393 20.35 44.98 3.65
N ASP A 394 20.54 43.72 4.06
CA ASP A 394 21.63 42.89 3.59
C ASP A 394 21.51 42.65 2.10
N LEU A 395 20.31 42.28 1.62
CA LEU A 395 20.04 42.08 0.19
C LEU A 395 20.29 43.37 -0.64
N LYS A 396 20.01 44.54 -0.07
CA LYS A 396 20.33 45.79 -0.69
C LYS A 396 21.84 46.04 -0.78
N ILE A 397 22.56 45.79 0.31
CA ILE A 397 24.03 45.94 0.38
C ILE A 397 24.73 45.06 -0.65
N TYR A 398 24.26 43.81 -0.78
CA TYR A 398 24.84 42.83 -1.70
C TYR A 398 24.19 42.83 -3.09
N ASN A 399 23.36 43.85 -3.42
CA ASN A 399 22.68 44.05 -4.70
C ASN A 399 21.68 42.94 -5.10
N PHE A 400 21.20 42.10 -4.15
CA PHE A 400 20.17 41.10 -4.42
C PHE A 400 18.77 41.70 -4.56
N HIS A 401 18.60 42.63 -5.49
CA HIS A 401 17.31 43.23 -5.81
C HIS A 401 17.08 43.31 -7.32
N ASP A 402 15.84 43.41 -7.71
CA ASP A 402 15.39 43.34 -9.09
C ASP A 402 16.10 44.38 -9.98
N GLY A 403 16.43 43.99 -11.19
CA GLY A 403 17.10 44.83 -12.20
C GLY A 403 18.61 44.98 -11.97
N LYS A 404 19.23 44.30 -11.03
CA LYS A 404 20.67 44.34 -10.80
C LYS A 404 21.38 43.12 -11.37
N TRP A 405 22.55 43.39 -11.95
CA TRP A 405 23.48 42.32 -12.31
C TRP A 405 24.12 41.76 -11.04
N LEU A 406 23.99 40.43 -10.85
CA LEU A 406 24.60 39.71 -9.76
C LEU A 406 25.86 39.00 -10.24
N SER A 407 26.92 39.04 -9.45
CA SER A 407 28.11 38.23 -9.61
C SER A 407 28.60 37.85 -8.23
N PHE A 408 28.50 36.56 -7.89
CA PHE A 408 28.91 36.06 -6.58
C PHE A 408 29.43 34.62 -6.67
N GLU A 409 30.18 34.22 -5.66
CA GLU A 409 30.80 32.90 -5.53
C GLU A 409 30.32 32.25 -4.22
N PHE A 410 29.90 30.99 -4.30
CA PHE A 410 29.66 30.17 -3.11
C PHE A 410 30.97 29.71 -2.47
N GLU A 411 30.96 29.39 -1.16
CA GLU A 411 32.14 28.82 -0.45
C GLU A 411 32.66 27.57 -1.19
N SER A 412 31.80 26.80 -1.86
CA SER A 412 32.17 25.66 -2.70
C SER A 412 32.99 25.98 -3.94
N GLY A 413 33.08 27.27 -4.31
CA GLY A 413 33.72 27.71 -5.55
C GLY A 413 32.80 27.76 -6.77
N ILE A 414 31.50 27.50 -6.60
CA ILE A 414 30.49 27.71 -7.66
C ILE A 414 30.26 29.21 -7.82
N LYS A 415 30.41 29.70 -9.07
CA LYS A 415 30.18 31.10 -9.44
C LYS A 415 28.88 31.24 -10.19
N VAL A 416 28.12 32.29 -9.85
CA VAL A 416 26.84 32.64 -10.47
C VAL A 416 26.91 34.08 -10.94
N GLU A 417 26.60 34.30 -12.20
CA GLU A 417 26.51 35.64 -12.81
C GLU A 417 25.22 35.73 -13.61
N GLY A 418 24.51 36.87 -13.51
CA GLY A 418 23.27 37.06 -14.25
C GLY A 418 22.47 38.29 -13.78
N LEU A 419 21.52 38.71 -14.61
CA LEU A 419 20.59 39.81 -14.29
C LEU A 419 19.46 39.30 -13.40
N ASN A 420 19.37 39.76 -12.15
CA ASN A 420 18.25 39.47 -11.27
C ASN A 420 16.95 40.11 -11.80
N ILE A 421 16.00 39.26 -12.18
CA ILE A 421 14.67 39.73 -12.65
C ILE A 421 13.75 39.92 -11.46
N THR A 422 13.68 38.97 -10.56
CA THR A 422 12.83 38.96 -9.37
C THR A 422 13.21 37.87 -8.39
N GLY A 423 12.69 37.97 -7.16
CA GLY A 423 12.85 36.94 -6.13
C GLY A 423 11.53 36.59 -5.46
N ILE A 424 11.39 35.33 -5.04
CA ILE A 424 10.24 34.83 -4.28
C ILE A 424 10.64 34.66 -2.83
N ARG A 425 9.75 35.08 -1.92
CA ARG A 425 9.90 34.92 -0.47
C ARG A 425 8.84 33.98 0.09
N ASN A 426 9.19 33.23 1.10
CA ASN A 426 8.22 32.46 1.86
C ASN A 426 7.42 33.33 2.85
N ALA A 427 6.47 32.73 3.55
CA ALA A 427 5.63 33.41 4.53
C ALA A 427 6.41 34.00 5.73
N GLN A 428 7.63 33.53 6.01
CA GLN A 428 8.53 34.08 7.01
C GLN A 428 9.41 35.23 6.46
N GLY A 429 9.24 35.62 5.22
CA GLY A 429 10.03 36.65 4.54
C GLY A 429 11.41 36.22 4.05
N LYS A 430 11.77 34.93 4.18
CA LYS A 430 13.03 34.40 3.66
C LYS A 430 12.97 34.32 2.14
N LEU A 431 14.06 34.71 1.46
CA LEU A 431 14.22 34.53 0.02
C LEU A 431 14.41 33.04 -0.27
N ILE A 432 13.55 32.47 -1.12
CA ILE A 432 13.51 31.04 -1.43
C ILE A 432 13.87 30.74 -2.88
N LEU A 433 13.74 31.74 -3.77
CA LEU A 433 14.06 31.62 -5.19
C LEU A 433 14.51 32.98 -5.74
N ILE A 434 15.52 32.95 -6.60
CA ILE A 434 16.00 34.12 -7.39
C ILE A 434 15.91 33.75 -8.86
N ARG A 435 15.22 34.57 -9.65
CA ARG A 435 15.11 34.39 -11.10
C ARG A 435 16.13 35.24 -11.81
N LEU A 436 17.01 34.59 -12.58
CA LEU A 436 18.13 35.24 -13.30
C LEU A 436 17.93 35.12 -14.81
N LYS A 437 18.16 36.21 -15.52
CA LYS A 437 18.28 36.26 -16.98
C LYS A 437 19.74 36.40 -17.37
N ASP A 438 20.09 35.93 -18.58
CA ASP A 438 21.46 35.96 -19.11
C ASP A 438 22.45 35.32 -18.09
N CYS A 439 22.06 34.22 -17.50
CA CYS A 439 22.74 33.60 -16.38
C CYS A 439 23.84 32.63 -16.83
N THR A 440 25.00 32.73 -16.19
CA THR A 440 26.09 31.77 -16.33
C THR A 440 26.45 31.22 -14.96
N ILE A 441 26.55 29.89 -14.88
CA ILE A 441 27.02 29.21 -13.67
C ILE A 441 28.22 28.36 -14.02
N THR A 442 29.29 28.52 -13.23
CA THR A 442 30.55 27.78 -13.45
C THR A 442 31.02 27.12 -12.17
N TYR A 443 31.67 25.98 -12.31
CA TYR A 443 32.36 25.26 -11.24
C TYR A 443 33.65 24.62 -11.74
N LYS A 444 34.79 24.99 -11.17
CA LYS A 444 36.14 24.44 -11.54
C LYS A 444 36.40 24.45 -13.06
N GLY A 445 35.92 25.50 -13.76
CA GLY A 445 36.10 25.65 -15.21
C GLY A 445 35.03 24.95 -16.08
N GLU A 446 34.10 24.19 -15.48
CA GLU A 446 32.94 23.59 -16.16
C GLU A 446 31.76 24.57 -16.13
N TYR A 447 31.03 24.69 -17.23
CA TYR A 447 29.77 25.41 -17.29
C TYR A 447 28.63 24.49 -16.81
N LEU A 448 27.92 24.91 -15.78
CA LEU A 448 26.74 24.19 -15.26
C LEU A 448 25.41 24.74 -15.82
N PHE A 449 25.42 26.01 -16.28
CA PHE A 449 24.32 26.68 -16.94
C PHE A 449 24.85 27.82 -17.79
N LEU A 450 24.21 28.06 -18.95
CA LEU A 450 24.58 29.08 -19.91
C LEU A 450 23.38 29.98 -20.28
N PRO A 451 23.60 31.22 -20.75
CA PRO A 451 22.51 32.13 -21.15
C PRO A 451 21.53 31.56 -22.20
N GLU A 452 22.02 30.71 -23.10
CA GLU A 452 21.22 30.03 -24.13
C GLU A 452 20.26 28.98 -23.56
N ASP A 453 20.48 28.48 -22.32
CA ASP A 453 19.57 27.56 -21.63
C ASP A 453 18.29 28.28 -21.13
N GLY A 454 18.29 29.63 -21.15
CA GLY A 454 17.12 30.44 -20.85
C GLY A 454 17.14 31.13 -19.48
N ILE A 455 15.97 31.23 -18.85
CA ILE A 455 15.82 31.82 -17.50
C ILE A 455 16.29 30.80 -16.48
N TYR A 456 17.15 31.23 -15.55
CA TYR A 456 17.61 30.39 -14.45
C TYR A 456 16.85 30.70 -13.16
N ASP A 457 16.12 29.72 -12.64
CA ASP A 457 15.47 29.80 -11.34
C ASP A 457 16.39 29.20 -10.27
N MET A 458 17.22 30.03 -9.65
CA MET A 458 18.12 29.62 -8.57
C MET A 458 17.34 29.38 -7.28
N ILE A 459 17.33 28.17 -6.81
CA ILE A 459 16.68 27.79 -5.56
C ILE A 459 17.61 28.16 -4.40
N VAL A 460 17.09 28.86 -3.41
CA VAL A 460 17.86 29.30 -2.25
C VAL A 460 17.76 28.28 -1.11
N GLY A 461 18.89 27.86 -0.57
CA GLY A 461 18.98 26.99 0.59
C GLY A 461 20.42 26.63 0.94
N LYS A 462 20.69 26.41 2.23
CA LYS A 462 22.02 26.01 2.72
C LYS A 462 22.26 24.53 2.60
N ASP A 463 21.23 23.75 2.93
CA ASP A 463 21.30 22.31 3.08
C ASP A 463 20.01 21.62 2.65
N ILE A 464 20.10 20.33 2.36
CA ILE A 464 18.97 19.43 2.16
C ILE A 464 18.61 18.87 3.54
N VAL A 465 17.41 19.20 4.05
CA VAL A 465 16.95 18.77 5.38
C VAL A 465 16.04 17.55 5.31
N SER A 466 15.48 17.25 4.15
CA SER A 466 14.62 16.08 3.90
C SER A 466 14.82 15.59 2.47
N ALA A 467 14.71 14.25 2.28
CA ALA A 467 14.67 13.61 0.96
C ALA A 467 13.71 12.43 1.01
N PHE A 468 12.78 12.34 0.06
CA PHE A 468 11.72 11.33 0.08
C PHE A 468 11.21 10.96 -1.31
N ALA A 469 10.57 9.80 -1.42
CA ALA A 469 9.96 9.32 -2.65
C ALA A 469 8.70 10.13 -3.01
N GLY A 470 8.42 10.24 -4.30
CA GLY A 470 7.25 10.93 -4.82
C GLY A 470 7.38 12.46 -4.85
N ALA A 471 6.31 13.12 -5.27
CA ALA A 471 6.24 14.57 -5.37
C ALA A 471 5.84 15.21 -4.04
N ALA A 472 6.38 16.39 -3.75
CA ALA A 472 6.02 17.15 -2.55
C ALA A 472 4.53 17.56 -2.58
N ASP A 473 4.04 18.11 -3.70
CA ASP A 473 2.59 18.21 -3.94
C ASP A 473 2.14 17.00 -4.76
N SER A 474 1.34 16.14 -4.18
CA SER A 474 0.84 14.91 -4.80
C SER A 474 0.04 15.14 -6.09
N ASN A 475 -0.41 16.35 -6.36
CA ASN A 475 -1.11 16.71 -7.60
C ASN A 475 -0.19 17.18 -8.72
N SER A 476 1.08 17.49 -8.44
CA SER A 476 2.03 17.98 -9.44
C SER A 476 2.41 16.94 -10.50
N PHE A 477 2.33 15.64 -10.15
CA PHE A 477 2.69 14.55 -11.06
C PHE A 477 1.50 13.58 -11.25
N PRO A 478 0.55 13.91 -12.13
CA PRO A 478 -0.68 13.10 -12.29
C PRO A 478 -0.44 11.67 -12.76
N ASN A 479 0.71 11.39 -13.38
CA ASN A 479 1.10 10.06 -13.85
C ASN A 479 2.31 9.50 -13.08
N LEU A 480 2.40 9.76 -11.77
CA LEU A 480 3.54 9.41 -10.92
C LEU A 480 3.92 7.93 -11.01
N TYR A 481 2.94 7.04 -11.07
CA TYR A 481 3.12 5.57 -11.11
C TYR A 481 2.94 4.95 -12.50
N GLY A 482 2.93 5.76 -13.57
CA GLY A 482 2.61 5.29 -14.92
C GLY A 482 1.12 4.97 -15.11
N GLU A 483 0.78 4.35 -16.23
CA GLU A 483 -0.61 3.94 -16.51
C GLU A 483 -0.91 2.59 -15.86
N SER A 484 -2.07 2.49 -15.18
CA SER A 484 -2.59 1.21 -14.69
C SER A 484 -3.10 0.38 -15.87
N SER A 485 -2.42 -0.72 -16.19
CA SER A 485 -2.93 -1.67 -17.18
C SER A 485 -3.93 -2.61 -16.52
N THR A 486 -5.18 -2.55 -16.94
CA THR A 486 -6.22 -3.48 -16.53
C THR A 486 -6.48 -4.49 -17.64
N LEU A 487 -6.10 -5.73 -17.41
CA LEU A 487 -6.57 -6.87 -18.18
C LEU A 487 -7.38 -7.76 -17.23
N THR A 488 -8.68 -7.50 -17.12
CA THR A 488 -9.60 -8.41 -16.43
C THR A 488 -10.11 -9.43 -17.45
N ILE A 489 -9.46 -10.58 -17.53
CA ILE A 489 -9.97 -11.72 -18.31
C ILE A 489 -10.79 -12.56 -17.35
N LYS A 490 -12.12 -12.58 -17.53
CA LYS A 490 -12.98 -13.50 -16.80
C LYS A 490 -12.86 -14.88 -17.42
N PRO A 491 -12.46 -15.93 -16.66
CA PRO A 491 -12.41 -17.29 -17.18
C PRO A 491 -13.82 -17.74 -17.59
N THR A 492 -13.92 -18.40 -18.73
CA THR A 492 -15.16 -19.02 -19.21
C THR A 492 -15.56 -20.16 -18.29
N LYS A 493 -16.71 -20.02 -17.60
CA LYS A 493 -17.20 -21.04 -16.66
C LYS A 493 -17.64 -22.31 -17.41
N ASN A 494 -17.19 -23.47 -16.95
CA ASN A 494 -17.66 -24.77 -17.40
C ASN A 494 -19.16 -24.95 -17.06
N LYS A 495 -19.90 -25.72 -17.90
CA LYS A 495 -21.34 -26.02 -17.71
C LYS A 495 -21.62 -26.71 -16.38
N ASP A 496 -20.72 -27.57 -15.90
CA ASP A 496 -20.86 -28.27 -14.63
C ASP A 496 -20.74 -27.30 -13.44
N VAL A 497 -19.82 -26.32 -13.51
CA VAL A 497 -19.69 -25.26 -12.51
C VAL A 497 -20.96 -24.40 -12.46
N ILE A 498 -21.50 -24.00 -13.63
CA ILE A 498 -22.74 -23.22 -13.70
C ILE A 498 -23.91 -23.99 -13.07
N LYS A 499 -23.98 -25.32 -13.23
CA LYS A 499 -25.01 -26.15 -12.63
C LYS A 499 -24.85 -26.25 -11.11
N LEU A 500 -23.61 -26.40 -10.62
CA LEU A 500 -23.32 -26.42 -9.19
C LEU A 500 -23.66 -25.06 -8.54
N GLU A 501 -23.29 -23.94 -9.18
CA GLU A 501 -23.68 -22.59 -8.73
C GLU A 501 -25.20 -22.44 -8.56
N LYS A 502 -26.02 -23.04 -9.41
CA LYS A 502 -27.47 -23.03 -9.27
C LYS A 502 -27.93 -23.77 -8.01
N TYR A 503 -27.27 -24.85 -7.63
CA TYR A 503 -27.59 -25.57 -6.40
C TYR A 503 -27.25 -24.75 -5.16
N TYR A 504 -26.08 -24.12 -5.14
CA TYR A 504 -25.72 -23.16 -4.07
C TYR A 504 -26.69 -21.97 -4.01
N GLY A 505 -27.06 -21.41 -5.16
CA GLY A 505 -28.06 -20.35 -5.25
C GLY A 505 -29.43 -20.74 -4.70
N SER A 506 -29.86 -21.99 -4.91
CA SER A 506 -31.11 -22.52 -4.37
C SER A 506 -31.08 -22.60 -2.84
N ILE A 507 -29.98 -23.06 -2.24
CA ILE A 507 -29.85 -23.14 -0.78
C ILE A 507 -29.73 -21.74 -0.17
N ARG A 508 -28.99 -20.82 -0.79
CA ARG A 508 -28.94 -19.41 -0.34
C ARG A 508 -30.34 -18.78 -0.34
N LYS A 509 -31.11 -19.01 -1.39
CA LYS A 509 -32.51 -18.53 -1.46
C LYS A 509 -33.38 -19.17 -0.37
N TYR A 510 -33.27 -20.49 -0.19
CA TYR A 510 -33.97 -21.25 0.83
C TYR A 510 -33.74 -20.68 2.23
N ARG A 511 -32.47 -20.39 2.57
CA ARG A 511 -32.09 -19.75 3.83
C ARG A 511 -32.68 -18.35 3.98
N ASN A 512 -32.55 -17.51 2.96
CA ASN A 512 -32.95 -16.09 3.03
C ASN A 512 -34.49 -15.92 3.11
N GLU A 513 -35.24 -16.82 2.47
CA GLU A 513 -36.68 -16.80 2.47
C GLU A 513 -37.29 -17.59 3.64
N SER A 514 -36.46 -18.20 4.51
CA SER A 514 -36.88 -19.07 5.60
C SER A 514 -37.91 -20.14 5.15
N THR A 515 -37.61 -20.72 3.97
CA THR A 515 -38.48 -21.74 3.37
C THR A 515 -38.44 -23.02 4.21
N ASP A 516 -39.56 -23.72 4.34
CA ASP A 516 -39.63 -25.04 4.96
C ASP A 516 -40.14 -26.07 3.95
N ASP A 517 -39.20 -26.67 3.19
CA ASP A 517 -39.44 -27.72 2.21
C ASP A 517 -38.42 -28.84 2.35
N PRO A 518 -38.61 -29.77 3.27
CA PRO A 518 -37.72 -30.89 3.51
C PRO A 518 -37.54 -31.83 2.31
N GLU A 519 -38.59 -31.95 1.48
CA GLU A 519 -38.51 -32.82 0.27
C GLU A 519 -37.55 -32.24 -0.80
N PHE A 520 -37.58 -30.92 -0.96
CA PHE A 520 -36.61 -30.25 -1.81
C PHE A 520 -35.15 -30.51 -1.35
N LEU A 521 -34.89 -30.41 -0.04
CA LEU A 521 -33.53 -30.63 0.50
C LEU A 521 -33.09 -32.10 0.33
N GLU A 522 -33.97 -33.09 0.56
CA GLU A 522 -33.68 -34.51 0.34
C GLU A 522 -33.38 -34.82 -1.13
N ASN A 523 -34.14 -34.25 -2.05
CA ASN A 523 -33.93 -34.41 -3.49
C ASN A 523 -32.62 -33.77 -3.93
N LEU A 524 -32.28 -32.62 -3.39
CA LEU A 524 -31.00 -31.97 -3.68
C LEU A 524 -29.81 -32.78 -3.14
N PHE A 525 -29.88 -33.26 -1.90
CA PHE A 525 -28.87 -34.15 -1.32
C PHE A 525 -28.62 -35.39 -2.19
N LYS A 526 -29.66 -36.10 -2.61
CA LYS A 526 -29.55 -37.24 -3.51
C LYS A 526 -28.89 -36.90 -4.84
N LYS A 527 -29.21 -35.75 -5.43
CA LYS A 527 -28.60 -35.29 -6.68
C LYS A 527 -27.11 -34.96 -6.50
N LEU A 528 -26.75 -34.29 -5.39
CA LEU A 528 -25.36 -33.91 -5.11
C LEU A 528 -24.47 -35.13 -4.94
N THR A 529 -24.86 -36.09 -4.14
CA THR A 529 -24.07 -37.30 -3.86
C THR A 529 -23.78 -38.13 -5.11
N VAL A 530 -24.61 -38.02 -6.16
CA VAL A 530 -24.43 -38.69 -7.44
C VAL A 530 -23.63 -37.83 -8.44
N GLN A 531 -23.90 -36.53 -8.54
CA GLN A 531 -23.34 -35.66 -9.58
C GLN A 531 -22.03 -34.99 -9.15
N TYR A 532 -21.90 -34.69 -7.85
CA TYR A 532 -20.74 -33.99 -7.26
C TYR A 532 -20.31 -34.68 -5.96
N PRO A 533 -19.79 -35.93 -6.07
CA PRO A 533 -19.58 -36.78 -4.88
C PRO A 533 -18.53 -36.24 -3.87
N ALA A 534 -17.67 -35.31 -4.27
CA ALA A 534 -16.67 -34.68 -3.40
C ALA A 534 -17.11 -33.30 -2.86
N GLU A 535 -18.35 -32.87 -3.16
CA GLU A 535 -18.85 -31.54 -2.76
C GLU A 535 -19.25 -31.54 -1.27
N TRP A 536 -18.42 -30.99 -0.44
CA TRP A 536 -18.58 -30.97 1.01
C TRP A 536 -19.23 -29.68 1.53
N LEU A 537 -18.89 -28.52 0.94
CA LEU A 537 -19.34 -27.23 1.46
C LEU A 537 -20.85 -27.05 1.28
N LEU A 538 -21.40 -27.41 0.12
CA LEU A 538 -22.84 -27.35 -0.10
C LEU A 538 -23.60 -28.33 0.78
N LEU A 539 -23.02 -29.48 1.14
CA LEU A 539 -23.62 -30.41 2.09
C LEU A 539 -23.71 -29.80 3.49
N LEU A 540 -22.69 -29.04 3.93
CA LEU A 540 -22.76 -28.27 5.17
C LEU A 540 -23.86 -27.18 5.12
N GLU A 541 -23.96 -26.48 4.01
CA GLU A 541 -25.00 -25.46 3.79
C GLU A 541 -26.42 -26.06 3.83
N ILE A 542 -26.62 -27.27 3.29
CA ILE A 542 -27.88 -28.01 3.37
C ILE A 542 -28.15 -28.48 4.82
N MET A 543 -27.15 -29.04 5.48
CA MET A 543 -27.25 -29.54 6.85
C MET A 543 -27.68 -28.43 7.82
N GLU A 544 -27.20 -27.21 7.62
CA GLU A 544 -27.54 -26.06 8.44
C GLU A 544 -29.01 -25.65 8.34
N VAL A 545 -29.61 -25.73 7.16
CA VAL A 545 -31.01 -25.32 6.94
C VAL A 545 -32.00 -26.48 7.07
N ALA A 546 -31.51 -27.70 7.26
CA ALA A 546 -32.37 -28.89 7.37
C ALA A 546 -33.01 -29.01 8.74
N ASN A 547 -34.35 -29.22 8.77
CA ASN A 547 -35.13 -29.44 9.98
C ASN A 547 -35.38 -30.92 10.28
N LYS A 548 -35.16 -31.82 9.29
CA LYS A 548 -35.47 -33.24 9.40
C LYS A 548 -34.28 -34.01 9.97
N PRO A 549 -34.38 -34.63 11.18
CA PRO A 549 -33.24 -35.34 11.81
C PRO A 549 -32.66 -36.45 10.94
N SER A 550 -33.51 -37.20 10.20
CA SER A 550 -33.03 -38.25 9.30
C SER A 550 -32.19 -37.75 8.14
N LEU A 551 -32.48 -36.56 7.59
CA LEU A 551 -31.68 -35.94 6.54
C LEU A 551 -30.35 -35.42 7.12
N ILE A 552 -30.39 -34.75 8.27
CA ILE A 552 -29.19 -34.28 8.97
C ILE A 552 -28.24 -35.45 9.23
N GLN A 553 -28.74 -36.58 9.74
CA GLN A 553 -27.94 -37.75 9.97
C GLN A 553 -27.35 -38.32 8.67
N SER A 554 -28.15 -38.39 7.59
CA SER A 554 -27.67 -38.91 6.29
C SER A 554 -26.57 -38.02 5.71
N ILE A 555 -26.67 -36.71 5.85
CA ILE A 555 -25.63 -35.77 5.42
C ILE A 555 -24.37 -35.93 6.27
N HIS A 556 -24.54 -36.03 7.59
CA HIS A 556 -23.42 -36.26 8.52
C HIS A 556 -22.65 -37.53 8.17
N ASP A 557 -23.34 -38.63 7.97
CA ASP A 557 -22.72 -39.94 7.61
C ASP A 557 -21.99 -39.85 6.27
N TYR A 558 -22.50 -39.05 5.32
CA TYR A 558 -21.84 -38.86 4.04
C TYR A 558 -20.59 -37.98 4.19
N LEU A 559 -20.63 -36.92 4.99
CA LEU A 559 -19.48 -36.08 5.29
C LEU A 559 -18.35 -36.86 5.99
N GLU A 560 -18.70 -37.77 6.92
CA GLU A 560 -17.73 -38.69 7.55
C GLU A 560 -17.05 -39.62 6.50
N LYS A 561 -17.79 -40.09 5.50
CA LYS A 561 -17.20 -40.82 4.38
C LYS A 561 -16.24 -39.99 3.58
N LEU A 562 -16.57 -38.70 3.35
CA LEU A 562 -15.68 -37.77 2.62
C LEU A 562 -14.37 -37.53 3.38
N ILE A 563 -14.40 -37.46 4.72
CA ILE A 563 -13.20 -37.34 5.56
C ILE A 563 -12.28 -38.57 5.35
N VAL A 564 -12.85 -39.76 5.28
CA VAL A 564 -12.07 -40.98 5.05
C VAL A 564 -11.49 -41.05 3.64
N LEU A 565 -12.28 -40.63 2.62
CA LEU A 565 -11.85 -40.64 1.22
C LEU A 565 -10.85 -39.53 0.91
N TYR A 566 -11.01 -38.38 1.55
CA TYR A 566 -10.22 -37.16 1.32
C TYR A 566 -9.68 -36.61 2.65
N PRO A 567 -8.63 -37.22 3.25
CA PRO A 567 -8.13 -36.83 4.58
C PRO A 567 -7.74 -35.34 4.72
N LYS A 568 -7.40 -34.69 3.61
CA LYS A 568 -7.12 -33.24 3.58
C LYS A 568 -8.35 -32.38 3.93
N LEU A 569 -9.56 -32.87 3.74
CA LEU A 569 -10.79 -32.18 4.08
C LEU A 569 -11.23 -32.37 5.53
N ASN A 570 -10.51 -33.18 6.32
CA ASN A 570 -10.91 -33.54 7.69
C ASN A 570 -11.13 -32.28 8.55
N SER A 571 -10.16 -31.35 8.61
CA SER A 571 -10.30 -30.15 9.43
C SER A 571 -11.45 -29.27 8.95
N LEU A 572 -11.60 -29.12 7.63
CA LEU A 572 -12.65 -28.30 7.03
C LEU A 572 -14.05 -28.83 7.33
N ILE A 573 -14.26 -30.13 7.12
CA ILE A 573 -15.57 -30.75 7.34
C ILE A 573 -15.90 -30.80 8.84
N SER A 574 -14.96 -31.25 9.68
CA SER A 574 -15.17 -31.38 11.12
C SER A 574 -15.47 -30.04 11.79
N ASP A 575 -14.73 -28.99 11.43
CA ASP A 575 -14.98 -27.64 11.94
C ASP A 575 -16.32 -27.08 11.41
N GLY A 576 -16.67 -27.37 10.13
CA GLY A 576 -17.96 -26.99 9.57
C GLY A 576 -19.14 -27.62 10.31
N ILE A 577 -19.07 -28.91 10.64
CA ILE A 577 -20.07 -29.62 11.42
C ILE A 577 -20.21 -29.02 12.83
N LYS A 578 -19.07 -28.68 13.46
CA LYS A 578 -19.07 -28.06 14.79
C LYS A 578 -19.78 -26.70 14.78
N ILE A 579 -19.44 -25.84 13.82
CA ILE A 579 -20.03 -24.49 13.68
C ILE A 579 -21.56 -24.52 13.45
N ILE A 580 -22.08 -25.59 12.85
CA ILE A 580 -23.52 -25.74 12.63
C ILE A 580 -24.24 -26.16 13.93
N LYS A 581 -23.56 -26.89 14.82
CA LYS A 581 -24.14 -27.36 16.09
C LYS A 581 -24.13 -26.30 17.19
N ASP A 582 -23.18 -25.36 17.13
CA ASP A 582 -23.08 -24.20 18.03
C ASP A 582 -24.01 -23.07 17.57
#